data_05d2fe255d587b133a367450358779b7
#
_entry.id   05d2fe255d587b133a367450358779b7
#
_cell.length_a   1.000
_cell.length_b   1.000
_cell.length_c   1.000
_cell.angle_alpha   90.00
_cell.angle_beta   90.00
_cell.angle_gamma   90.00
#
_symmetry.space_group_name_H-M   'P 1'
#
loop_
_entity.id
_entity.type
_entity.pdbx_description
1 polymer ?
#
loop_
_entity_poly.entity_id
_entity_poly.type
_entity_poly.pdbx_seq_one_letter_code
_entity_poly.pdbx_strand_id
1 'polypeptide(L)'
;FLLYDTGHAFYGGATDPVALLKKHIKRVVHVHCKDVRTPVIAQARNDGWSFLSGVINGIFTVPGDGSIDYQAVLSTLKNSGYEGWLVVEAEQDPAVAPSYQYAKKGYDTLRSLVNSLR
;
A
#
# COMPACT_ATOMS: atom_id res chain seq x y z
N PHE A 1 -18.29 2.04 8.09
CA PHE A 1 -17.29 2.70 7.24
C PHE A 1 -15.91 2.24 7.64
N LEU A 2 -15.05 2.03 6.65
CA LEU A 2 -13.69 1.57 6.84
C LEU A 2 -12.77 2.33 5.87
N LEU A 3 -11.72 2.97 6.41
CA LEU A 3 -10.53 3.33 5.65
C LEU A 3 -9.66 2.09 5.56
N TYR A 4 -9.31 1.69 4.35
CA TYR A 4 -8.46 0.54 4.11
C TYR A 4 -7.07 0.98 3.67
N ASP A 5 -6.05 0.65 4.45
CA ASP A 5 -4.64 0.90 4.14
C ASP A 5 -3.96 -0.42 3.79
N THR A 6 -3.49 -0.54 2.55
CA THR A 6 -2.90 -1.77 2.04
C THR A 6 -1.59 -2.14 2.74
N GLY A 7 -0.76 -1.16 3.06
CA GLY A 7 0.54 -1.37 3.69
C GLY A 7 0.40 -1.75 5.16
N HIS A 8 -0.45 -1.05 5.91
CA HIS A 8 -0.71 -1.39 7.30
C HIS A 8 -1.42 -2.74 7.44
N ALA A 9 -2.33 -3.07 6.53
CA ALA A 9 -2.96 -4.39 6.50
C ALA A 9 -1.91 -5.50 6.31
N PHE A 10 -0.98 -5.32 5.38
CA PHE A 10 0.10 -6.28 5.14
C PHE A 10 1.03 -6.40 6.35
N TYR A 11 1.53 -5.27 6.87
CA TYR A 11 2.46 -5.23 7.98
C TYR A 11 1.85 -5.74 9.29
N GLY A 12 0.57 -5.45 9.54
CA GLY A 12 -0.18 -5.86 10.72
C GLY A 12 -0.52 -7.35 10.81
N GLY A 13 -0.07 -8.15 9.83
CA GLY A 13 -0.21 -9.60 9.86
C GLY A 13 -1.25 -10.18 8.89
N ALA A 14 -1.93 -9.37 8.10
CA ALA A 14 -2.68 -9.87 6.96
C ALA A 14 -1.67 -10.27 5.88
N THR A 15 -1.34 -11.55 5.83
CA THR A 15 -0.40 -12.11 4.84
C THR A 15 -0.88 -11.91 3.40
N ASP A 16 -2.17 -11.66 3.21
CA ASP A 16 -2.79 -11.34 1.92
C ASP A 16 -3.73 -10.13 2.08
N PRO A 17 -3.25 -8.92 1.75
CA PRO A 17 -4.08 -7.71 1.83
C PRO A 17 -5.28 -7.76 0.89
N VAL A 18 -5.19 -8.47 -0.24
CA VAL A 18 -6.32 -8.62 -1.18
C VAL A 18 -7.43 -9.46 -0.58
N ALA A 19 -7.10 -10.55 0.10
CA ALA A 19 -8.10 -11.38 0.80
C ALA A 19 -8.80 -10.59 1.91
N LEU A 20 -8.05 -9.80 2.69
CA LEU A 20 -8.61 -8.93 3.72
C LEU A 20 -9.52 -7.86 3.12
N LEU A 21 -9.10 -7.23 2.02
CA LEU A 21 -9.91 -6.26 1.29
C LEU A 21 -11.24 -6.88 0.84
N LYS A 22 -11.19 -8.05 0.19
CA LYS A 22 -12.41 -8.76 -0.26
C LYS A 22 -13.37 -9.05 0.88
N LYS A 23 -12.85 -9.48 2.03
CA LYS A 23 -13.65 -9.78 3.22
C LYS A 23 -14.43 -8.57 3.73
N HIS A 24 -13.87 -7.38 3.64
CA HIS A 24 -14.44 -6.16 4.21
C HIS A 24 -14.91 -5.14 3.18
N ILE A 25 -14.89 -5.48 1.90
CA ILE A 25 -15.09 -4.57 0.77
C ILE A 25 -16.34 -3.69 0.88
N LYS A 26 -17.46 -4.23 1.39
CA LYS A 26 -18.72 -3.49 1.57
C LYS A 26 -18.64 -2.35 2.59
N ARG A 27 -17.62 -2.34 3.41
CA ARG A 27 -17.38 -1.31 4.44
C ARG A 27 -16.39 -0.25 3.99
N VAL A 28 -15.62 -0.54 2.94
CA VAL A 28 -14.52 0.32 2.47
C VAL A 28 -15.09 1.53 1.76
N VAL A 29 -14.74 2.71 2.24
CA VAL A 29 -15.15 4.00 1.70
C VAL A 29 -13.97 4.91 1.35
N HIS A 30 -12.77 4.53 1.74
CA HIS A 30 -11.53 5.27 1.50
C HIS A 30 -10.37 4.30 1.47
N VAL A 31 -9.41 4.52 0.56
CA VAL A 31 -8.25 3.62 0.42
C VAL A 31 -6.95 4.42 0.45
N HIS A 32 -6.08 4.06 1.37
CA HIS A 32 -4.67 4.44 1.31
C HIS A 32 -3.89 3.36 0.56
N CYS A 33 -3.26 3.79 -0.50
CA CYS A 33 -2.39 2.96 -1.33
C CYS A 33 -0.95 3.11 -0.86
N LYS A 34 -0.61 2.32 0.14
CA LYS A 34 0.71 2.22 0.74
C LYS A 34 1.31 0.86 0.40
N ASP A 35 2.48 0.85 -0.20
CA ASP A 35 3.19 -0.38 -0.52
C ASP A 35 4.20 -0.75 0.58
N VAL A 36 4.72 -1.95 0.53
CA VAL A 36 5.68 -2.47 1.50
C VAL A 36 6.86 -3.14 0.80
N ARG A 37 8.02 -3.12 1.44
CA ARG A 37 9.19 -3.90 1.00
C ARG A 37 9.33 -5.13 1.89
N THR A 38 8.91 -6.29 1.39
CA THR A 38 8.95 -7.54 2.16
C THR A 38 10.33 -7.94 2.66
N PRO A 39 11.44 -7.71 1.91
CA PRO A 39 12.77 -7.97 2.45
C PRO A 39 13.10 -7.12 3.68
N VAL A 40 12.67 -5.86 3.71
CA VAL A 40 12.90 -4.96 4.87
C VAL A 40 12.03 -5.39 6.06
N ILE A 41 10.80 -5.82 5.80
CA ILE A 41 9.93 -6.40 6.86
C ILE A 41 10.59 -7.65 7.48
N ALA A 42 11.12 -8.53 6.64
CA ALA A 42 11.80 -9.73 7.12
C ALA A 42 13.01 -9.38 8.01
N GLN A 43 13.82 -8.42 7.58
CA GLN A 43 14.95 -7.92 8.38
C GLN A 43 14.48 -7.30 9.68
N ALA A 44 13.47 -6.43 9.65
CA ALA A 44 12.93 -5.78 10.84
C ALA A 44 12.46 -6.79 11.90
N ARG A 45 11.80 -7.87 11.46
CA ARG A 45 11.36 -8.96 12.34
C ARG A 45 12.53 -9.74 12.92
N ASN A 46 13.51 -10.07 12.09
CA ASN A 46 14.70 -10.81 12.51
C ASN A 46 15.53 -10.04 13.53
N ASP A 47 15.68 -8.73 13.33
CA ASP A 47 16.52 -7.86 14.15
C ASP A 47 15.73 -7.19 15.29
N GLY A 48 14.43 -7.48 15.44
CA GLY A 48 13.60 -6.97 16.53
C GLY A 48 13.41 -5.45 16.48
N TRP A 49 13.30 -4.85 15.28
CA TRP A 49 13.14 -3.40 15.14
C TRP A 49 11.81 -2.93 15.70
N SER A 50 11.82 -1.71 16.28
CA SER A 50 10.60 -1.00 16.59
C SER A 50 9.87 -0.61 15.28
N PHE A 51 8.58 -0.28 15.40
CA PHE A 51 7.81 0.22 14.25
C PHE A 51 8.49 1.43 13.61
N LEU A 52 8.88 2.43 14.41
CA LEU A 52 9.55 3.63 13.90
C LEU A 52 10.88 3.31 13.22
N SER A 53 11.68 2.41 13.79
CA SER A 53 12.93 1.96 13.14
C SER A 53 12.63 1.32 11.78
N GLY A 54 11.58 0.52 11.69
CA GLY A 54 11.14 -0.07 10.42
C GLY A 54 10.72 0.97 9.40
N VAL A 55 9.95 1.98 9.80
CA VAL A 55 9.54 3.10 8.95
C VAL A 55 10.76 3.84 8.39
N ILE A 56 11.69 4.23 9.26
CA ILE A 56 12.91 4.96 8.87
C ILE A 56 13.78 4.13 7.91
N ASN A 57 13.83 2.81 8.10
CA ASN A 57 14.59 1.91 7.24
C ASN A 57 13.83 1.43 6.01
N GLY A 58 12.64 1.97 5.74
CA GLY A 58 11.95 1.82 4.47
C GLY A 58 11.06 0.58 4.35
N ILE A 59 10.42 0.14 5.43
CA ILE A 59 9.38 -0.89 5.37
C ILE A 59 8.27 -0.45 4.40
N PHE A 60 7.82 0.80 4.50
CA PHE A 60 6.78 1.35 3.65
C PHE A 60 7.35 2.11 2.45
N THR A 61 6.59 2.10 1.38
CA THR A 61 6.88 2.82 0.15
C THR A 61 5.59 3.11 -0.62
N VAL A 62 5.72 3.65 -1.82
CA VAL A 62 4.58 3.98 -2.69
C VAL A 62 4.24 2.82 -3.63
N PRO A 63 3.01 2.75 -4.18
CA PRO A 63 2.63 1.78 -5.20
C PRO A 63 3.62 1.70 -6.36
N GLY A 64 4.01 0.48 -6.72
CA GLY A 64 4.97 0.22 -7.79
C GLY A 64 6.42 0.19 -7.36
N ASP A 65 6.71 0.44 -6.08
CA ASP A 65 8.06 0.39 -5.50
C ASP A 65 8.21 -0.69 -4.43
N GLY A 66 7.19 -1.50 -4.24
CA GLY A 66 7.15 -2.53 -3.22
C GLY A 66 6.63 -3.87 -3.73
N SER A 67 6.05 -4.63 -2.82
CA SER A 67 5.72 -6.05 -3.00
C SER A 67 4.22 -6.33 -3.11
N ILE A 68 3.34 -5.33 -2.92
CA ILE A 68 1.89 -5.53 -2.99
C ILE A 68 1.43 -5.62 -4.44
N ASP A 69 0.60 -6.61 -4.74
CA ASP A 69 -0.05 -6.75 -6.06
C ASP A 69 -1.19 -5.73 -6.21
N TYR A 70 -0.85 -4.54 -6.69
CA TYR A 70 -1.83 -3.47 -6.93
C TYR A 70 -2.79 -3.75 -8.08
N GLN A 71 -2.43 -4.61 -9.02
CA GLN A 71 -3.36 -5.06 -10.05
C GLN A 71 -4.53 -5.82 -9.41
N ALA A 72 -4.25 -6.71 -8.47
CA ALA A 72 -5.27 -7.46 -7.75
C ALA A 72 -6.09 -6.57 -6.80
N VAL A 73 -5.45 -5.61 -6.12
CA VAL A 73 -6.14 -4.63 -5.26
C VAL A 73 -7.14 -3.82 -6.08
N LEU A 74 -6.69 -3.20 -7.17
CA LEU A 74 -7.53 -2.33 -7.99
C LEU A 74 -8.63 -3.10 -8.72
N SER A 75 -8.35 -4.32 -9.19
CA SER A 75 -9.37 -5.20 -9.76
C SER A 75 -10.46 -5.55 -8.75
N THR A 76 -10.09 -5.79 -7.50
CA THR A 76 -11.04 -6.08 -6.41
C THR A 76 -11.94 -4.86 -6.13
N LEU A 77 -11.36 -3.67 -6.04
CA LEU A 77 -12.11 -2.43 -5.85
C LEU A 77 -13.07 -2.17 -7.01
N LYS A 78 -12.59 -2.26 -8.25
CA LYS A 78 -13.41 -2.09 -9.45
C LYS A 78 -14.60 -3.05 -9.49
N ASN A 79 -14.33 -4.34 -9.27
CA ASN A 79 -15.37 -5.38 -9.33
C ASN A 79 -16.42 -5.24 -8.23
N SER A 80 -16.09 -4.53 -7.15
CA SER A 80 -17.05 -4.23 -6.08
C SER A 80 -17.87 -2.96 -6.30
N GLY A 81 -17.60 -2.21 -7.36
CA GLY A 81 -18.23 -0.91 -7.62
C GLY A 81 -17.72 0.20 -6.68
N TYR A 82 -16.48 0.10 -6.21
CA TYR A 82 -15.90 1.14 -5.36
C TYR A 82 -15.77 2.48 -6.10
N GLU A 83 -16.32 3.53 -5.50
CA GLU A 83 -16.29 4.90 -6.00
C GLU A 83 -15.76 5.84 -4.91
N GLY A 84 -14.48 5.75 -4.62
CA GLY A 84 -13.84 6.55 -3.57
C GLY A 84 -12.44 6.98 -3.98
N TRP A 85 -11.75 7.62 -3.05
CA TRP A 85 -10.39 8.07 -3.25
C TRP A 85 -9.39 6.91 -3.16
N LEU A 86 -8.42 6.93 -4.06
CA LEU A 86 -7.18 6.15 -3.99
C LEU A 86 -6.07 7.13 -3.63
N VAL A 87 -5.65 7.13 -2.39
CA VAL A 87 -4.65 8.07 -1.88
C VAL A 87 -3.29 7.40 -1.87
N VAL A 88 -2.35 7.93 -2.65
CA VAL A 88 -0.94 7.54 -2.54
C VAL A 88 -0.42 8.02 -1.20
N GLU A 89 0.00 7.09 -0.37
CA GLU A 89 0.55 7.40 0.93
C GLU A 89 1.75 6.49 1.21
N ALA A 90 2.78 7.06 1.80
CA ALA A 90 3.92 6.30 2.29
C ALA A 90 4.51 7.01 3.50
N GLU A 91 4.85 6.27 4.51
CA GLU A 91 5.57 6.77 5.66
C GLU A 91 7.06 6.53 5.40
N GLN A 92 7.76 7.57 4.96
CA GLN A 92 9.16 7.48 4.54
C GLN A 92 9.97 8.67 5.05
N ASP A 93 11.27 8.44 5.26
CA ASP A 93 12.22 9.51 5.52
C ASP A 93 12.45 10.32 4.23
N PRO A 94 12.10 11.61 4.18
CA PRO A 94 12.25 12.43 2.97
C PRO A 94 13.71 12.65 2.55
N ALA A 95 14.67 12.44 3.44
CA ALA A 95 16.09 12.52 3.11
C ALA A 95 16.53 11.33 2.22
N VAL A 96 15.88 10.19 2.35
CA VAL A 96 16.15 8.97 1.58
C VAL A 96 15.16 8.80 0.43
N ALA A 97 13.91 9.19 0.65
CA ALA A 97 12.82 9.09 -0.32
C ALA A 97 12.23 10.48 -0.59
N PRO A 98 12.78 11.25 -1.54
CA PRO A 98 12.28 12.58 -1.85
C PRO A 98 10.78 12.57 -2.17
N SER A 99 9.99 13.32 -1.39
CA SER A 99 8.53 13.20 -1.33
C SER A 99 7.84 13.37 -2.68
N TYR A 100 8.24 14.35 -3.47
CA TYR A 100 7.66 14.60 -4.78
C TYR A 100 7.88 13.42 -5.76
N GLN A 101 9.10 12.91 -5.82
CA GLN A 101 9.47 11.83 -6.74
C GLN A 101 8.69 10.54 -6.39
N TYR A 102 8.60 10.23 -5.11
CA TYR A 102 7.88 9.04 -4.65
C TYR A 102 6.36 9.19 -4.82
N ALA A 103 5.78 10.33 -4.47
CA ALA A 103 4.36 10.60 -4.70
C ALA A 103 4.02 10.49 -6.20
N LYS A 104 4.86 11.06 -7.07
CA LYS A 104 4.68 10.94 -8.52
C LYS A 104 4.75 9.49 -9.00
N LYS A 105 5.72 8.72 -8.54
CA LYS A 105 5.87 7.29 -8.89
C LYS A 105 4.62 6.50 -8.50
N GLY A 106 4.11 6.67 -7.28
CA GLY A 106 2.90 6.01 -6.83
C GLY A 106 1.66 6.41 -7.64
N TYR A 107 1.51 7.69 -7.92
CA TYR A 107 0.43 8.21 -8.75
C TYR A 107 0.48 7.64 -10.18
N ASP A 108 1.63 7.70 -10.83
CA ASP A 108 1.79 7.20 -12.21
C ASP A 108 1.48 5.70 -12.28
N THR A 109 1.93 4.93 -11.30
CA THR A 109 1.64 3.50 -11.19
C THR A 109 0.14 3.24 -11.07
N LEU A 110 -0.53 3.87 -10.10
CA LEU A 110 -1.98 3.69 -9.91
C LEU A 110 -2.77 4.12 -11.15
N ARG A 111 -2.43 5.26 -11.73
CA ARG A 111 -3.10 5.78 -12.93
C ARG A 111 -2.96 4.83 -14.12
N SER A 112 -1.77 4.29 -14.34
CA SER A 112 -1.52 3.30 -15.40
C SER A 112 -2.37 2.03 -15.20
N LEU A 113 -2.39 1.50 -13.97
CA LEU A 113 -3.18 0.31 -13.64
C LEU A 113 -4.69 0.56 -13.76
N VAL A 114 -5.20 1.68 -13.26
CA VAL A 114 -6.61 2.05 -13.40
C VAL A 114 -7.00 2.15 -14.87
N ASN A 115 -6.16 2.75 -15.71
CA ASN A 115 -6.41 2.86 -17.14
C ASN A 115 -6.42 1.49 -17.83
N SER A 116 -5.59 0.55 -17.41
CA SER A 116 -5.55 -0.82 -17.94
C SER A 116 -6.78 -1.64 -17.58
N LEU A 117 -7.50 -1.25 -16.52
CA LEU A 117 -8.73 -1.92 -16.07
C LEU A 117 -10.00 -1.39 -16.76
N ARG A 118 -9.92 -0.33 -17.54
CA ARG A 118 -11.04 0.22 -18.34
C ARG A 118 -11.32 -0.62 -19.60
#